data_2eb0bec145bc2303952572574a4be74a
#
_entry.id   2eb0bec145bc2303952572574a4be74a
#
_cell.length_a   1.000
_cell.length_b   1.000
_cell.length_c   1.000
_cell.angle_alpha   90.00
_cell.angle_beta   90.00
_cell.angle_gamma   90.00
#
_symmetry.space_group_name_H-M   'P 1'
#
loop_
_entity.id
_entity.type
_entity.pdbx_description
1 polymer ?
#
loop_
_entity_poly.entity_id
_entity_poly.type
_entity_poly.pdbx_seq_one_letter_code
_entity_poly.pdbx_strand_id
1 'polypeptide(L)'
;AWVCGNSCVWKGSEKTPLCAIACQSIWNEVSSEMNLPSGLSIIISGGRDLGEKMSEDKRIPVMSATGSTKMGKAVGTKVASRLGRSILELGGNNAMIITESADLKMTVTAAVFGAVGTAGQRCTSTRRLIIHESIYDRVCGAIINAYKQIIIGSPLDTRNHMGPLIDLDAVNNYLESLKAVDKKGGKFLLIGKQLEGTN
;
A
#
# COMPACT_ATOMS: atom_id res chain seq x y z
N ALA A 1 -15.53 -2.12 -13.83
CA ALA A 1 -16.30 -1.12 -14.54
C ALA A 1 -16.54 -1.56 -15.99
N TRP A 2 -15.52 -1.69 -16.84
CA TRP A 2 -15.62 -1.98 -18.26
C TRP A 2 -16.37 -3.27 -18.61
N VAL A 3 -16.10 -4.37 -17.90
CA VAL A 3 -16.80 -5.66 -18.09
C VAL A 3 -18.33 -5.54 -17.92
N CYS A 4 -18.77 -4.55 -17.14
CA CYS A 4 -20.19 -4.25 -16.93
C CYS A 4 -20.72 -3.12 -17.82
N GLY A 5 -19.97 -2.72 -18.85
CA GLY A 5 -20.39 -1.67 -19.80
C GLY A 5 -20.29 -0.24 -19.26
N ASN A 6 -19.52 0.00 -18.19
CA ASN A 6 -19.38 1.34 -17.61
C ASN A 6 -18.10 2.03 -18.13
N SER A 7 -18.15 3.35 -18.29
CA SER A 7 -16.94 4.16 -18.44
C SER A 7 -16.23 4.37 -17.12
N CYS A 8 -14.93 4.67 -17.19
CA CYS A 8 -14.07 4.87 -16.03
C CYS A 8 -13.25 6.16 -16.20
N VAL A 9 -13.32 7.03 -15.19
CA VAL A 9 -12.40 8.16 -15.06
C VAL A 9 -11.44 7.82 -13.91
N TRP A 10 -10.16 7.67 -14.22
CA TRP A 10 -9.15 7.27 -13.26
C TRP A 10 -8.20 8.42 -12.92
N LYS A 11 -8.20 8.82 -11.65
CA LYS A 11 -7.16 9.67 -11.07
C LYS A 11 -6.14 8.78 -10.36
N GLY A 12 -4.97 8.63 -10.93
CA GLY A 12 -3.86 7.95 -10.28
C GLY A 12 -3.32 8.74 -9.07
N SER A 13 -2.44 8.09 -8.29
CA SER A 13 -1.68 8.80 -7.27
C SER A 13 -0.69 9.77 -7.91
N GLU A 14 -0.60 10.98 -7.36
CA GLU A 14 0.41 11.96 -7.75
C GLU A 14 1.84 11.49 -7.46
N LYS A 15 2.01 10.50 -6.59
CA LYS A 15 3.32 9.90 -6.26
C LYS A 15 3.78 8.84 -7.27
N THR A 16 2.85 8.29 -8.07
CA THR A 16 3.14 7.24 -9.06
C THR A 16 2.43 7.49 -10.39
N PRO A 17 2.56 8.68 -11.00
CA PRO A 17 1.78 9.03 -12.19
C PRO A 17 2.13 8.19 -13.42
N LEU A 18 3.39 7.78 -13.57
CA LEU A 18 3.86 7.05 -14.75
C LEU A 18 3.19 5.67 -14.89
N CYS A 19 2.92 4.98 -13.79
CA CYS A 19 2.22 3.69 -13.83
C CYS A 19 0.80 3.83 -14.41
N ALA A 20 0.10 4.87 -14.01
CA ALA A 20 -1.25 5.15 -14.50
C ALA A 20 -1.24 5.51 -16.00
N ILE A 21 -0.27 6.33 -16.44
CA ILE A 21 -0.07 6.69 -17.85
C ILE A 21 0.25 5.45 -18.68
N ALA A 22 1.14 4.57 -18.20
CA ALA A 22 1.48 3.35 -18.92
C ALA A 22 0.27 2.42 -19.09
N CYS A 23 -0.53 2.24 -18.03
CA CYS A 23 -1.77 1.47 -18.13
C CYS A 23 -2.76 2.08 -19.14
N GLN A 24 -2.90 3.41 -19.17
CA GLN A 24 -3.77 4.07 -20.13
C GLN A 24 -3.26 3.94 -21.57
N SER A 25 -1.93 3.95 -21.77
CA SER A 25 -1.34 3.73 -23.09
C SER A 25 -1.70 2.35 -23.64
N ILE A 26 -1.55 1.30 -22.81
CA ILE A 26 -1.92 -0.06 -23.17
C ILE A 26 -3.44 -0.15 -23.45
N TRP A 27 -4.27 0.50 -22.62
CA TRP A 27 -5.71 0.56 -22.87
C TRP A 27 -6.04 1.18 -24.22
N ASN A 28 -5.40 2.30 -24.57
CA ASN A 28 -5.64 3.01 -25.82
C ASN A 28 -5.28 2.15 -27.04
N GLU A 29 -4.18 1.41 -26.98
CA GLU A 29 -3.75 0.47 -28.02
C GLU A 29 -4.80 -0.64 -28.20
N VAL A 30 -5.14 -1.37 -27.16
CA VAL A 30 -6.15 -2.45 -27.18
C VAL A 30 -7.53 -1.93 -27.63
N SER A 31 -7.94 -0.76 -27.11
CA SER A 31 -9.22 -0.15 -27.45
C SER A 31 -9.31 0.21 -28.94
N SER A 32 -8.19 0.69 -29.50
CA SER A 32 -8.09 0.99 -30.94
C SER A 32 -8.18 -0.28 -31.80
N GLU A 33 -7.44 -1.32 -31.44
CA GLU A 33 -7.47 -2.60 -32.14
C GLU A 33 -8.87 -3.25 -32.14
N MET A 34 -9.59 -3.10 -31.03
CA MET A 34 -10.93 -3.65 -30.85
C MET A 34 -12.04 -2.73 -31.38
N ASN A 35 -11.72 -1.57 -31.94
CA ASN A 35 -12.67 -0.55 -32.38
C ASN A 35 -13.70 -0.15 -31.30
N LEU A 36 -13.26 -0.02 -30.06
CA LEU A 36 -14.13 0.37 -28.94
C LEU A 36 -14.48 1.87 -29.01
N PRO A 37 -15.65 2.26 -28.46
CA PRO A 37 -16.02 3.67 -28.38
C PRO A 37 -14.99 4.49 -27.59
N SER A 38 -14.74 5.72 -28.01
CA SER A 38 -13.89 6.64 -27.26
C SER A 38 -14.51 7.01 -25.90
N GLY A 39 -13.66 7.34 -24.93
CA GLY A 39 -14.09 7.80 -23.61
C GLY A 39 -14.50 6.71 -22.61
N LEU A 40 -14.33 5.42 -22.95
CA LEU A 40 -14.57 4.33 -21.98
C LEU A 40 -13.57 4.33 -20.83
N SER A 41 -12.32 4.72 -21.09
CA SER A 41 -11.29 4.90 -20.08
C SER A 41 -10.60 6.22 -20.28
N ILE A 42 -10.58 7.04 -19.24
CA ILE A 42 -9.91 8.33 -19.23
C ILE A 42 -9.06 8.43 -17.96
N ILE A 43 -7.80 8.83 -18.14
CA ILE A 43 -6.92 9.18 -17.02
C ILE A 43 -6.90 10.69 -16.84
N ILE A 44 -6.94 11.13 -15.60
CA ILE A 44 -6.69 12.53 -15.24
C ILE A 44 -5.60 12.57 -14.17
N SER A 45 -4.70 13.54 -14.28
CA SER A 45 -3.58 13.72 -13.34
C SER A 45 -3.79 14.97 -12.51
N GLY A 46 -3.54 14.84 -11.21
CA GLY A 46 -3.67 15.95 -10.26
C GLY A 46 -3.53 15.46 -8.83
N GLY A 47 -3.46 16.41 -7.92
CA GLY A 47 -3.30 16.17 -6.50
C GLY A 47 -4.62 15.84 -5.79
N ARG A 48 -4.57 16.07 -4.50
CA ARG A 48 -5.71 15.83 -3.59
C ARG A 48 -6.95 16.65 -3.98
N ASP A 49 -6.76 17.90 -4.37
CA ASP A 49 -7.84 18.81 -4.77
C ASP A 49 -8.70 18.26 -5.92
N LEU A 50 -8.06 17.61 -6.89
CA LEU A 50 -8.77 16.95 -7.99
C LEU A 50 -9.60 15.77 -7.48
N GLY A 51 -9.05 14.96 -6.57
CA GLY A 51 -9.78 13.86 -5.94
C GLY A 51 -10.99 14.34 -5.13
N GLU A 52 -10.87 15.48 -4.48
CA GLU A 52 -11.97 16.12 -3.75
C GLU A 52 -13.08 16.59 -4.70
N LYS A 53 -12.72 17.26 -5.80
CA LYS A 53 -13.67 17.66 -6.85
C LYS A 53 -14.40 16.46 -7.46
N MET A 54 -13.68 15.36 -7.75
CA MET A 54 -14.33 14.14 -8.22
C MET A 54 -15.34 13.58 -7.23
N SER A 55 -15.02 13.64 -5.92
CA SER A 55 -15.92 13.14 -4.87
C SER A 55 -17.23 13.97 -4.76
N GLU A 56 -17.18 15.23 -5.13
CA GLU A 56 -18.31 16.16 -5.12
C GLU A 56 -19.13 16.11 -6.41
N ASP A 57 -18.55 15.66 -7.51
CA ASP A 57 -19.19 15.70 -8.84
C ASP A 57 -20.33 14.68 -8.95
N LYS A 58 -21.57 15.20 -9.11
CA LYS A 58 -22.78 14.39 -9.24
C LYS A 58 -22.83 13.52 -10.50
N ARG A 59 -22.00 13.84 -11.52
CA ARG A 59 -21.90 13.05 -12.76
C ARG A 59 -21.17 11.71 -12.54
N ILE A 60 -20.47 11.56 -11.41
CA ILE A 60 -19.78 10.32 -11.02
C ILE A 60 -20.65 9.56 -10.03
N PRO A 61 -21.51 8.64 -10.47
CA PRO A 61 -22.47 7.96 -9.59
C PRO A 61 -21.80 7.02 -8.59
N VAL A 62 -20.66 6.43 -8.95
CA VAL A 62 -19.88 5.52 -8.10
C VAL A 62 -18.44 6.00 -8.01
N MET A 63 -17.97 6.28 -6.80
CA MET A 63 -16.59 6.63 -6.49
C MET A 63 -15.88 5.45 -5.85
N SER A 64 -14.94 4.85 -6.58
CA SER A 64 -14.03 3.83 -6.03
C SER A 64 -12.72 4.51 -5.62
N ALA A 65 -12.33 4.40 -4.35
CA ALA A 65 -11.14 5.06 -3.83
C ALA A 65 -10.32 4.12 -2.94
N THR A 66 -9.03 4.02 -3.27
CA THR A 66 -8.04 3.27 -2.49
C THR A 66 -7.06 4.25 -1.87
N GLY A 67 -6.83 4.14 -0.55
CA GLY A 67 -5.87 5.01 0.13
C GLY A 67 -5.96 4.94 1.65
N SER A 68 -5.60 6.05 2.33
CA SER A 68 -5.61 6.10 3.79
C SER A 68 -7.03 6.13 4.37
N THR A 69 -7.19 5.66 5.61
CA THR A 69 -8.47 5.79 6.35
C THR A 69 -8.93 7.26 6.45
N LYS A 70 -7.99 8.21 6.57
CA LYS A 70 -8.30 9.65 6.57
C LYS A 70 -8.92 10.07 5.23
N MET A 71 -8.34 9.65 4.12
CA MET A 71 -8.88 9.90 2.78
C MET A 71 -10.26 9.24 2.62
N GLY A 72 -10.40 7.97 3.03
CA GLY A 72 -11.66 7.24 2.94
C GLY A 72 -12.81 7.91 3.70
N LYS A 73 -12.56 8.44 4.90
CA LYS A 73 -13.54 9.23 5.65
C LYS A 73 -13.95 10.49 4.89
N ALA A 74 -13.00 11.22 4.32
CA ALA A 74 -13.29 12.44 3.56
C ALA A 74 -14.12 12.14 2.30
N VAL A 75 -13.70 11.16 1.50
CA VAL A 75 -14.40 10.74 0.28
C VAL A 75 -15.79 10.20 0.61
N GLY A 76 -15.88 9.29 1.58
CA GLY A 76 -17.17 8.69 1.95
C GLY A 76 -18.19 9.73 2.40
N THR A 77 -17.79 10.70 3.22
CA THR A 77 -18.67 11.79 3.66
C THR A 77 -19.15 12.66 2.49
N LYS A 78 -18.23 13.06 1.58
CA LYS A 78 -18.58 13.88 0.42
C LYS A 78 -19.52 13.16 -0.55
N VAL A 79 -19.22 11.88 -0.84
CA VAL A 79 -20.05 11.07 -1.74
C VAL A 79 -21.43 10.81 -1.13
N ALA A 80 -21.51 10.50 0.17
CA ALA A 80 -22.79 10.29 0.87
C ALA A 80 -23.65 11.56 0.91
N SER A 81 -23.05 12.74 1.09
CA SER A 81 -23.80 14.02 1.13
C SER A 81 -24.54 14.31 -0.17
N ARG A 82 -24.14 13.75 -1.30
CA ARG A 82 -24.80 13.85 -2.60
C ARG A 82 -25.60 12.61 -3.00
N LEU A 83 -25.80 11.67 -2.06
CA LEU A 83 -26.48 10.38 -2.27
C LEU A 83 -25.81 9.49 -3.33
N GLY A 84 -24.48 9.65 -3.55
CA GLY A 84 -23.68 8.80 -4.42
C GLY A 84 -23.29 7.49 -3.71
N ARG A 85 -22.68 6.58 -4.47
CA ARG A 85 -22.13 5.31 -3.95
C ARG A 85 -20.61 5.38 -3.86
N SER A 86 -20.02 4.79 -2.82
CA SER A 86 -18.57 4.67 -2.68
C SER A 86 -18.15 3.23 -2.44
N ILE A 87 -16.99 2.87 -3.01
CA ILE A 87 -16.24 1.66 -2.70
C ILE A 87 -14.90 2.14 -2.13
N LEU A 88 -14.63 1.80 -0.88
CA LEU A 88 -13.48 2.34 -0.16
C LEU A 88 -12.56 1.18 0.26
N GLU A 89 -11.38 1.14 -0.35
CA GLU A 89 -10.28 0.24 0.03
C GLU A 89 -9.25 1.02 0.84
N LEU A 90 -9.13 0.71 2.13
CA LEU A 90 -8.42 1.54 3.09
C LEU A 90 -7.26 0.79 3.75
N GLY A 91 -6.50 1.49 4.60
CA GLY A 91 -5.42 0.90 5.36
C GLY A 91 -5.91 -0.09 6.42
N GLY A 92 -4.99 -0.97 6.83
CA GLY A 92 -5.23 -1.98 7.86
C GLY A 92 -4.13 -2.01 8.90
N ASN A 93 -4.38 -2.75 9.99
CA ASN A 93 -3.40 -3.09 11.02
C ASN A 93 -3.35 -4.61 11.15
N ASN A 94 -2.90 -5.27 10.08
CA ASN A 94 -3.04 -6.70 9.87
C ASN A 94 -2.20 -7.51 10.86
N ALA A 95 -2.77 -8.60 11.33
CA ALA A 95 -2.13 -9.51 12.28
C ALA A 95 -1.93 -10.89 11.65
N MET A 96 -0.82 -11.54 12.01
CA MET A 96 -0.60 -12.96 11.82
C MET A 96 -0.62 -13.62 13.20
N ILE A 97 -1.48 -14.63 13.36
CA ILE A 97 -1.59 -15.42 14.57
C ILE A 97 -0.79 -16.71 14.37
N ILE A 98 0.16 -16.97 15.27
CA ILE A 98 1.10 -18.08 15.17
C ILE A 98 0.89 -18.99 16.37
N THR A 99 0.26 -20.13 16.13
CA THR A 99 -0.01 -21.16 17.14
C THR A 99 1.20 -22.07 17.36
N GLU A 100 1.22 -22.84 18.43
CA GLU A 100 2.30 -23.78 18.75
C GLU A 100 2.57 -24.83 17.66
N SER A 101 1.52 -25.20 16.91
CA SER A 101 1.58 -26.18 15.83
C SER A 101 1.94 -25.59 14.45
N ALA A 102 2.24 -24.28 14.38
CA ALA A 102 2.55 -23.63 13.12
C ALA A 102 3.85 -24.16 12.49
N ASP A 103 3.85 -24.32 11.16
CA ASP A 103 5.09 -24.57 10.42
C ASP A 103 6.00 -23.34 10.47
N LEU A 104 7.12 -23.47 11.19
CA LEU A 104 8.01 -22.35 11.44
C LEU A 104 8.64 -21.80 10.14
N LYS A 105 9.00 -22.66 9.18
CA LYS A 105 9.64 -22.26 7.93
C LYS A 105 8.67 -21.42 7.09
N MET A 106 7.45 -21.91 6.90
CA MET A 106 6.41 -21.19 6.17
C MET A 106 6.03 -19.91 6.90
N THR A 107 5.87 -19.93 8.21
CA THR A 107 5.50 -18.79 9.06
C THR A 107 6.52 -17.66 8.93
N VAL A 108 7.83 -17.96 9.07
CA VAL A 108 8.88 -16.94 8.98
C VAL A 108 8.93 -16.32 7.60
N THR A 109 8.87 -17.15 6.54
CA THR A 109 8.86 -16.66 5.16
C THR A 109 7.67 -15.75 4.89
N ALA A 110 6.47 -16.15 5.30
CA ALA A 110 5.25 -15.37 5.11
C ALA A 110 5.26 -14.08 5.95
N ALA A 111 5.71 -14.12 7.20
CA ALA A 111 5.79 -12.96 8.07
C ALA A 111 6.77 -11.91 7.53
N VAL A 112 7.96 -12.34 7.12
CA VAL A 112 8.99 -11.45 6.56
C VAL A 112 8.53 -10.85 5.23
N PHE A 113 8.07 -11.67 4.29
CA PHE A 113 7.54 -11.19 3.01
C PHE A 113 6.36 -10.22 3.21
N GLY A 114 5.42 -10.57 4.08
CA GLY A 114 4.26 -9.73 4.38
C GLY A 114 4.61 -8.40 5.04
N ALA A 115 5.69 -8.35 5.82
CA ALA A 115 6.11 -7.15 6.53
C ALA A 115 7.00 -6.23 5.68
N VAL A 116 7.97 -6.80 4.92
CA VAL A 116 8.97 -6.00 4.19
C VAL A 116 8.65 -5.80 2.71
N GLY A 117 7.76 -6.61 2.15
CA GLY A 117 7.35 -6.48 0.75
C GLY A 117 6.86 -5.06 0.45
N THR A 118 7.40 -4.44 -0.60
CA THR A 118 7.12 -3.04 -0.97
C THR A 118 7.44 -2.06 0.20
N ALA A 119 8.50 -2.33 0.95
CA ALA A 119 8.92 -1.56 2.13
C ALA A 119 7.80 -1.38 3.20
N GLY A 120 6.93 -2.39 3.35
CA GLY A 120 5.80 -2.35 4.30
C GLY A 120 4.66 -1.40 3.90
N GLN A 121 4.64 -0.91 2.67
CA GLN A 121 3.71 0.12 2.19
C GLN A 121 2.49 -0.46 1.47
N ARG A 122 1.95 -1.59 1.95
CA ARG A 122 0.69 -2.18 1.44
C ARG A 122 -0.41 -2.08 2.49
N CYS A 123 -1.65 -2.01 2.04
CA CYS A 123 -2.82 -2.18 2.91
C CYS A 123 -2.81 -3.54 3.63
N THR A 124 -2.21 -4.56 3.01
CA THR A 124 -2.09 -5.93 3.52
C THR A 124 -0.77 -6.23 4.26
N SER A 125 0.13 -5.24 4.45
CA SER A 125 1.40 -5.47 5.17
C SER A 125 1.14 -6.06 6.55
N THR A 126 1.89 -7.10 6.90
CA THR A 126 1.87 -7.69 8.26
C THR A 126 2.47 -6.68 9.24
N ARG A 127 1.67 -6.26 10.22
CA ARG A 127 2.06 -5.23 11.19
C ARG A 127 2.16 -5.76 12.60
N ARG A 128 1.47 -6.86 12.89
CA ARG A 128 1.44 -7.49 14.20
C ARG A 128 1.63 -8.98 14.07
N LEU A 129 2.46 -9.54 14.95
CA LEU A 129 2.59 -10.98 15.15
C LEU A 129 2.07 -11.31 16.53
N ILE A 130 1.07 -12.20 16.62
CA ILE A 130 0.52 -12.71 17.87
C ILE A 130 1.01 -14.14 17.98
N ILE A 131 2.02 -14.34 18.81
CA ILE A 131 2.79 -15.59 18.86
C ILE A 131 2.46 -16.31 20.14
N HIS A 132 2.17 -17.64 20.06
CA HIS A 132 2.02 -18.47 21.24
C HIS A 132 3.30 -18.47 22.06
N GLU A 133 3.18 -18.36 23.40
CA GLU A 133 4.34 -18.16 24.29
C GLU A 133 5.39 -19.26 24.19
N SER A 134 4.97 -20.53 24.01
CA SER A 134 5.88 -21.69 23.94
C SER A 134 6.85 -21.65 22.74
N ILE A 135 6.55 -20.86 21.69
CA ILE A 135 7.37 -20.76 20.49
C ILE A 135 7.87 -19.34 20.24
N TYR A 136 7.60 -18.40 21.15
CA TYR A 136 7.87 -16.98 20.97
C TYR A 136 9.34 -16.72 20.64
N ASP A 137 10.26 -17.17 21.46
CA ASP A 137 11.70 -16.91 21.28
C ASP A 137 12.22 -17.54 19.98
N ARG A 138 11.74 -18.74 19.65
CA ARG A 138 12.13 -19.43 18.42
C ARG A 138 11.66 -18.68 17.18
N VAL A 139 10.42 -18.20 17.15
CA VAL A 139 9.86 -17.41 16.05
C VAL A 139 10.59 -16.07 15.94
N CYS A 140 10.75 -15.35 17.04
CA CYS A 140 11.44 -14.05 17.07
C CYS A 140 12.89 -14.18 16.58
N GLY A 141 13.64 -15.18 17.08
CA GLY A 141 15.00 -15.44 16.64
C GLY A 141 15.12 -15.73 15.14
N ALA A 142 14.20 -16.53 14.61
CA ALA A 142 14.17 -16.86 13.17
C ALA A 142 13.83 -15.63 12.31
N ILE A 143 12.88 -14.81 12.72
CA ILE A 143 12.51 -13.56 12.02
C ILE A 143 13.68 -12.57 12.06
N ILE A 144 14.34 -12.36 13.20
CA ILE A 144 15.52 -11.49 13.30
C ILE A 144 16.62 -11.93 12.34
N ASN A 145 16.88 -13.24 12.27
CA ASN A 145 17.88 -13.79 11.35
C ASN A 145 17.50 -13.57 9.88
N ALA A 146 16.24 -13.69 9.53
CA ALA A 146 15.75 -13.41 8.18
C ALA A 146 15.85 -11.90 7.84
N TYR A 147 15.50 -11.02 8.76
CA TYR A 147 15.63 -9.56 8.58
C TYR A 147 17.07 -9.11 8.34
N LYS A 148 18.05 -9.74 9.01
CA LYS A 148 19.49 -9.45 8.80
C LYS A 148 19.97 -9.77 7.39
N GLN A 149 19.25 -10.59 6.64
CA GLN A 149 19.58 -10.97 5.26
C GLN A 149 18.91 -10.07 4.22
N ILE A 150 18.07 -9.14 4.63
CA ILE A 150 17.37 -8.22 3.72
C ILE A 150 18.36 -7.23 3.13
N ILE A 151 18.41 -7.20 1.81
CA ILE A 151 19.20 -6.23 1.04
C ILE A 151 18.26 -5.15 0.57
N ILE A 152 18.56 -3.90 0.93
CA ILE A 152 17.78 -2.73 0.56
C ILE A 152 18.56 -1.94 -0.50
N GLY A 153 17.89 -1.55 -1.58
CA GLY A 153 18.54 -0.80 -2.65
C GLY A 153 17.58 -0.44 -3.79
N SER A 154 18.14 -0.14 -4.95
CA SER A 154 17.35 0.20 -6.14
C SER A 154 16.35 -0.91 -6.49
N PRO A 155 15.07 -0.59 -6.69
CA PRO A 155 14.05 -1.58 -7.09
C PRO A 155 14.28 -2.14 -8.50
N LEU A 156 15.15 -1.52 -9.30
CA LEU A 156 15.52 -2.01 -10.64
C LEU A 156 16.63 -3.05 -10.59
N ASP A 157 17.28 -3.25 -9.45
CA ASP A 157 18.28 -4.29 -9.24
C ASP A 157 17.63 -5.50 -8.57
N THR A 158 17.51 -6.59 -9.32
CA THR A 158 16.87 -7.84 -8.89
C THR A 158 17.57 -8.54 -7.71
N ARG A 159 18.76 -8.12 -7.33
CA ARG A 159 19.47 -8.61 -6.15
C ARG A 159 18.92 -8.02 -4.85
N ASN A 160 18.21 -6.90 -4.93
CA ASN A 160 17.63 -6.24 -3.76
C ASN A 160 16.27 -6.85 -3.42
N HIS A 161 16.04 -7.06 -2.11
CA HIS A 161 14.79 -7.59 -1.59
C HIS A 161 13.76 -6.50 -1.35
N MET A 162 14.20 -5.27 -1.10
CA MET A 162 13.34 -4.16 -0.73
C MET A 162 13.86 -2.84 -1.32
N GLY A 163 12.97 -2.03 -1.86
CA GLY A 163 13.24 -0.68 -2.32
C GLY A 163 13.11 0.37 -1.21
N PRO A 164 13.22 1.66 -1.57
CA PRO A 164 13.06 2.77 -0.62
C PRO A 164 11.60 2.98 -0.22
N LEU A 165 11.39 3.78 0.80
CA LEU A 165 10.09 4.40 1.08
C LEU A 165 9.74 5.40 -0.02
N ILE A 166 8.43 5.63 -0.23
CA ILE A 166 7.91 6.40 -1.37
C ILE A 166 8.38 7.86 -1.38
N ASP A 167 8.58 8.47 -0.22
CA ASP A 167 9.00 9.86 -0.06
C ASP A 167 9.56 10.14 1.33
N LEU A 168 10.05 11.38 1.52
CA LEU A 168 10.62 11.83 2.78
C LEU A 168 9.59 11.89 3.92
N ASP A 169 8.32 12.18 3.61
CA ASP A 169 7.26 12.18 4.62
C ASP A 169 7.05 10.77 5.19
N ALA A 170 7.13 9.75 4.35
CA ALA A 170 7.07 8.35 4.81
C ALA A 170 8.27 7.99 5.70
N VAL A 171 9.48 8.47 5.37
CA VAL A 171 10.68 8.29 6.20
C VAL A 171 10.50 8.97 7.55
N ASN A 172 10.09 10.23 7.56
CA ASN A 172 9.88 11.00 8.79
C ASN A 172 8.82 10.35 9.70
N ASN A 173 7.69 9.94 9.13
CA ASN A 173 6.63 9.23 9.86
C ASN A 173 7.13 7.90 10.47
N TYR A 174 7.99 7.19 9.77
CA TYR A 174 8.61 5.96 10.29
C TYR A 174 9.53 6.27 11.50
N LEU A 175 10.40 7.27 11.37
CA LEU A 175 11.32 7.67 12.45
C LEU A 175 10.56 8.19 13.67
N GLU A 176 9.50 8.96 13.47
CA GLU A 176 8.62 9.41 14.57
C GLU A 176 7.92 8.24 15.26
N SER A 177 7.50 7.23 14.48
CA SER A 177 6.89 6.02 15.04
C SER A 177 7.86 5.25 15.93
N LEU A 178 9.13 5.14 15.55
CA LEU A 178 10.17 4.52 16.40
C LEU A 178 10.33 5.28 17.72
N LYS A 179 10.43 6.61 17.68
CA LYS A 179 10.49 7.45 18.88
C LYS A 179 9.26 7.26 19.79
N ALA A 180 8.08 7.14 19.18
CA ALA A 180 6.84 6.93 19.94
C ALA A 180 6.80 5.55 20.62
N VAL A 181 7.34 4.50 19.98
CA VAL A 181 7.47 3.15 20.56
C VAL A 181 8.39 3.20 21.76
N ASP A 182 9.56 3.81 21.64
CA ASP A 182 10.54 3.95 22.72
C ASP A 182 9.94 4.69 23.91
N LYS A 183 9.32 5.85 23.66
CA LYS A 183 8.65 6.64 24.71
C LYS A 183 7.55 5.89 25.46
N LYS A 184 6.92 4.90 24.82
CA LYS A 184 5.87 4.05 25.42
C LYS A 184 6.42 2.79 26.08
N GLY A 185 7.74 2.65 26.19
CA GLY A 185 8.39 1.49 26.81
C GLY A 185 8.42 0.24 25.92
N GLY A 186 8.26 0.40 24.61
CA GLY A 186 8.40 -0.71 23.66
C GLY A 186 9.84 -1.19 23.58
N LYS A 187 10.02 -2.49 23.40
CA LYS A 187 11.34 -3.12 23.27
C LYS A 187 11.65 -3.40 21.81
N PHE A 188 12.77 -2.88 21.34
CA PHE A 188 13.26 -3.20 19.99
C PHE A 188 14.06 -4.50 20.01
N LEU A 189 13.64 -5.48 19.22
CA LEU A 189 14.38 -6.75 19.05
C LEU A 189 15.45 -6.63 17.96
N LEU A 190 15.24 -5.74 17.00
CA LEU A 190 16.19 -5.39 15.95
C LEU A 190 15.99 -3.91 15.61
N ILE A 191 17.06 -3.15 15.63
CA ILE A 191 17.06 -1.74 15.21
C ILE A 191 17.92 -1.63 13.94
N GLY A 192 17.31 -1.06 12.90
CA GLY A 192 18.02 -0.67 11.69
C GLY A 192 18.55 0.76 11.80
N LYS A 193 19.28 1.17 10.77
CA LYS A 193 19.69 2.56 10.57
C LYS A 193 19.13 3.07 9.24
N GLN A 194 18.90 4.37 9.18
CA GLN A 194 18.60 5.00 7.90
C GLN A 194 19.82 4.81 6.97
N LEU A 195 19.55 4.32 5.77
CA LEU A 195 20.56 4.24 4.73
C LEU A 195 20.58 5.56 3.98
N GLU A 196 21.77 6.05 3.66
CA GLU A 196 21.92 7.16 2.73
C GLU A 196 21.56 6.65 1.34
N GLY A 197 20.51 7.25 0.76
CA GLY A 197 20.05 6.92 -0.59
C GLY A 197 20.65 7.88 -1.59
N THR A 198 21.12 7.35 -2.69
CA THR A 198 21.18 8.11 -3.94
C THR A 198 19.82 7.94 -4.60
N ASN A 199 19.09 9.01 -4.77
CA ASN A 199 17.84 9.05 -5.54
C ASN A 199 18.08 8.66 -6.98
#